data_423ec0959f87484065ec1c43c1ef2f68
#
_entry.id   423ec0959f87484065ec1c43c1ef2f68
#
_cell.length_a   1.000
_cell.length_b   1.000
_cell.length_c   1.000
_cell.angle_alpha   90.00
_cell.angle_beta   90.00
_cell.angle_gamma   90.00
#
_symmetry.space_group_name_H-M   'P 1'
#
loop_
_entity.id
_entity.type
_entity.pdbx_description
1 polymer ?
#
loop_
_entity_poly.entity_id
_entity_poly.type
_entity_poly.pdbx_seq_one_letter_code
_entity_poly.pdbx_strand_id
1 'polypeptide(L)'
;MNKLLSRTLLSGLGAIVWWPAIFFPHPRPALASNDAVQVIEVTAKKYEYSLNPIHVKSGSKIQLKITAADHDHGFSISTVPDGPNSNGSDGLIFASPEECWQLKKGETTTIEFLAQTPGTYSFKCCHVCGLGHRGMKGELVVDR
;
A
#
# COMPACT_ATOMS: atom_id res chain seq x y z
N MET A 1 19.59 54.83 -76.86
CA MET A 1 18.26 54.25 -76.77
C MET A 1 18.20 53.40 -75.49
N ASN A 2 17.85 54.06 -74.37
CA ASN A 2 17.83 53.41 -73.07
C ASN A 2 16.47 53.65 -72.42
N LYS A 3 15.74 52.58 -72.16
CA LYS A 3 14.48 52.66 -71.41
C LYS A 3 14.75 52.32 -69.97
N LEU A 4 14.61 53.33 -69.11
CA LEU A 4 14.56 53.14 -67.68
C LEU A 4 13.20 52.47 -67.25
N LEU A 5 13.24 51.39 -66.61
CA LEU A 5 12.09 50.77 -65.93
C LEU A 5 12.14 51.10 -64.46
N SER A 6 11.24 51.94 -64.01
CA SER A 6 10.94 52.29 -62.64
C SER A 6 10.34 51.08 -61.90
N ARG A 7 10.94 50.67 -60.84
CA ARG A 7 10.40 49.67 -59.93
C ARG A 7 9.80 50.36 -58.70
N THR A 8 8.52 50.40 -58.65
CA THR A 8 7.77 50.80 -57.45
C THR A 8 7.88 49.75 -56.35
N LEU A 9 8.44 50.12 -55.22
CA LEU A 9 8.48 49.32 -53.95
C LEU A 9 7.12 49.50 -53.26
N LEU A 10 6.33 48.43 -53.20
CA LEU A 10 5.18 48.34 -52.29
C LEU A 10 5.65 47.91 -50.93
N SER A 11 5.61 48.83 -49.96
CA SER A 11 5.80 48.55 -48.57
C SER A 11 4.57 47.84 -47.98
N GLY A 12 4.62 46.54 -47.84
CA GLY A 12 3.63 45.78 -47.11
C GLY A 12 3.86 45.85 -45.60
N LEU A 13 3.03 46.62 -44.89
CA LEU A 13 2.95 46.55 -43.42
C LEU A 13 2.27 45.26 -43.04
N GLY A 14 3.08 44.25 -42.64
CA GLY A 14 2.58 43.02 -42.02
C GLY A 14 2.21 43.31 -40.57
N ALA A 15 0.93 43.33 -40.28
CA ALA A 15 0.42 43.38 -38.92
C ALA A 15 0.67 42.02 -38.24
N ILE A 16 1.61 42.01 -37.31
CA ILE A 16 1.87 40.83 -36.46
C ILE A 16 0.73 40.78 -35.41
N VAL A 17 -0.23 39.89 -35.64
CA VAL A 17 -1.30 39.62 -34.68
C VAL A 17 -0.70 38.73 -33.56
N TRP A 18 -0.42 39.35 -32.43
CA TRP A 18 -0.06 38.63 -31.20
C TRP A 18 -1.31 37.98 -30.65
N TRP A 19 -1.42 36.66 -30.80
CA TRP A 19 -2.45 35.85 -30.12
C TRP A 19 -1.99 35.56 -28.71
N PRO A 20 -2.67 36.03 -27.67
CA PRO A 20 -2.30 35.68 -26.30
C PRO A 20 -2.54 34.18 -26.12
N ALA A 21 -1.48 33.41 -25.86
CA ALA A 21 -1.58 32.01 -25.46
C ALA A 21 -2.29 31.98 -24.11
N ILE A 22 -3.56 31.63 -24.11
CA ILE A 22 -4.33 31.40 -22.88
C ILE A 22 -3.77 30.13 -22.27
N PHE A 23 -2.94 30.29 -21.24
CA PHE A 23 -2.38 29.21 -20.46
C PHE A 23 -3.52 28.67 -19.57
N PHE A 24 -4.21 27.62 -20.02
CA PHE A 24 -5.12 26.88 -19.17
C PHE A 24 -4.27 26.03 -18.22
N PRO A 25 -4.30 26.28 -16.91
CA PRO A 25 -3.66 25.37 -15.96
C PRO A 25 -4.40 24.03 -16.02
N HIS A 26 -3.74 23.03 -16.54
CA HIS A 26 -4.26 21.67 -16.49
C HIS A 26 -4.33 21.29 -15.00
N PRO A 27 -5.51 20.87 -14.46
CA PRO A 27 -5.58 20.35 -13.11
C PRO A 27 -4.67 19.14 -13.04
N ARG A 28 -3.59 19.24 -12.27
CA ARG A 28 -2.79 18.07 -11.91
C ARG A 28 -3.71 17.12 -11.17
N PRO A 29 -3.76 15.82 -11.56
CA PRO A 29 -4.44 14.84 -10.75
C PRO A 29 -3.81 14.92 -9.34
N ALA A 30 -4.61 15.30 -8.36
CA ALA A 30 -4.20 15.20 -6.97
C ALA A 30 -3.86 13.72 -6.77
N LEU A 31 -2.60 13.43 -6.40
CA LEU A 31 -2.24 12.12 -5.89
C LEU A 31 -3.16 11.92 -4.70
N ALA A 32 -4.16 11.06 -4.85
CA ALA A 32 -5.01 10.66 -3.75
C ALA A 32 -4.06 10.05 -2.71
N SER A 33 -3.76 10.81 -1.67
CA SER A 33 -3.09 10.27 -0.49
C SER A 33 -4.02 9.18 0.03
N ASN A 34 -3.55 7.93 -0.01
CA ASN A 34 -4.30 6.78 0.45
C ASN A 34 -4.27 6.78 2.00
N ASP A 35 -4.73 7.87 2.62
CA ASP A 35 -4.85 8.01 4.08
C ASP A 35 -5.99 7.14 4.66
N ALA A 36 -6.76 6.48 3.80
CA ALA A 36 -7.79 5.55 4.22
C ALA A 36 -7.15 4.33 4.91
N VAL A 37 -7.51 4.13 6.17
CA VAL A 37 -7.13 2.92 6.92
C VAL A 37 -7.93 1.75 6.37
N GLN A 38 -7.26 0.70 5.91
CA GLN A 38 -7.90 -0.55 5.52
C GLN A 38 -8.12 -1.40 6.78
N VAL A 39 -9.39 -1.64 7.12
CA VAL A 39 -9.75 -2.53 8.24
C VAL A 39 -9.93 -3.94 7.72
N ILE A 40 -9.26 -4.90 8.37
CA ILE A 40 -9.33 -6.33 8.03
C ILE A 40 -9.72 -7.11 9.28
N GLU A 41 -10.78 -7.89 9.19
CA GLU A 41 -11.27 -8.72 10.28
C GLU A 41 -10.88 -10.18 10.06
N VAL A 42 -10.26 -10.78 11.08
CA VAL A 42 -9.81 -12.17 11.06
C VAL A 42 -10.31 -12.86 12.33
N THR A 43 -10.73 -14.11 12.20
CA THR A 43 -11.07 -14.96 13.32
C THR A 43 -9.98 -16.01 13.51
N ALA A 44 -9.44 -16.11 14.72
CA ALA A 44 -8.52 -17.16 15.14
C ALA A 44 -9.31 -18.27 15.85
N LYS A 45 -9.19 -19.48 15.37
CA LYS A 45 -9.77 -20.70 15.99
C LYS A 45 -8.84 -21.90 15.75
N LYS A 46 -9.03 -23.01 16.43
CA LYS A 46 -8.19 -24.23 16.29
C LYS A 46 -8.34 -24.82 14.87
N TYR A 47 -7.35 -24.88 14.09
CA TYR A 47 -5.98 -24.35 14.15
C TYR A 47 -5.73 -23.50 12.92
N GLU A 48 -6.52 -22.48 12.74
CA GLU A 48 -6.57 -21.64 11.53
C GLU A 48 -6.88 -20.19 11.83
N TYR A 49 -6.54 -19.33 10.91
CA TYR A 49 -7.06 -17.97 10.77
C TYR A 49 -8.05 -17.94 9.62
N SER A 50 -9.22 -17.30 9.81
CA SER A 50 -10.33 -17.33 8.85
C SER A 50 -10.01 -16.71 7.48
N LEU A 51 -8.97 -15.89 7.43
CA LEU A 51 -8.48 -15.24 6.22
C LEU A 51 -7.01 -15.59 6.01
N ASN A 52 -6.73 -16.37 4.97
CA ASN A 52 -5.39 -16.83 4.61
C ASN A 52 -5.34 -17.23 3.12
N PRO A 53 -4.57 -16.54 2.26
CA PRO A 53 -3.77 -15.36 2.58
C PRO A 53 -4.60 -14.08 2.86
N ILE A 54 -3.98 -13.15 3.58
CA ILE A 54 -4.51 -11.79 3.77
C ILE A 54 -3.88 -10.90 2.71
N HIS A 55 -4.69 -10.22 1.88
CA HIS A 55 -4.22 -9.31 0.85
C HIS A 55 -4.38 -7.85 1.27
N VAL A 56 -3.32 -7.06 1.13
CA VAL A 56 -3.28 -5.61 1.38
C VAL A 56 -2.50 -4.90 0.28
N LYS A 57 -2.75 -3.61 0.09
CA LYS A 57 -2.00 -2.80 -0.89
C LYS A 57 -0.78 -2.15 -0.27
N SER A 58 0.31 -2.07 -1.04
CA SER A 58 1.49 -1.31 -0.66
C SER A 58 1.16 0.17 -0.43
N GLY A 59 1.77 0.75 0.61
CA GLY A 59 1.53 2.12 1.03
C GLY A 59 0.27 2.32 1.86
N SER A 60 -0.52 1.28 2.14
CA SER A 60 -1.74 1.39 2.95
C SER A 60 -1.46 1.28 4.44
N LYS A 61 -2.20 2.06 5.23
CA LYS A 61 -2.31 1.89 6.68
C LYS A 61 -3.33 0.79 6.96
N ILE A 62 -2.92 -0.23 7.68
CA ILE A 62 -3.75 -1.42 7.97
C ILE A 62 -4.13 -1.42 9.44
N GLN A 63 -5.42 -1.70 9.70
CA GLN A 63 -5.93 -2.05 11.00
C GLN A 63 -6.42 -3.50 10.95
N LEU A 64 -5.59 -4.43 11.44
CA LEU A 64 -5.90 -5.85 11.49
C LEU A 64 -6.55 -6.17 12.83
N LYS A 65 -7.83 -6.58 12.78
CA LYS A 65 -8.64 -6.96 13.95
C LYS A 65 -8.75 -8.48 14.02
N ILE A 66 -8.16 -9.09 15.05
CA ILE A 66 -8.17 -10.54 15.21
C ILE A 66 -9.00 -10.91 16.43
N THR A 67 -10.07 -11.68 16.22
CA THR A 67 -10.94 -12.20 17.29
C THR A 67 -10.62 -13.66 17.58
N ALA A 68 -10.27 -13.99 18.81
CA ALA A 68 -10.08 -15.38 19.24
C ALA A 68 -11.44 -16.01 19.61
N ALA A 69 -11.94 -16.94 18.77
CA ALA A 69 -13.29 -17.45 18.89
C ALA A 69 -13.47 -18.57 19.92
N ASP A 70 -12.46 -19.44 20.09
CA ASP A 70 -12.58 -20.69 20.86
C ASP A 70 -11.75 -20.74 22.15
N HIS A 71 -10.52 -20.25 22.13
CA HIS A 71 -9.63 -20.15 23.30
C HIS A 71 -8.50 -19.14 23.03
N ASP A 72 -7.59 -19.01 23.98
CA ASP A 72 -6.44 -18.10 23.82
C ASP A 72 -5.53 -18.58 22.68
N HIS A 73 -5.12 -17.65 21.85
CA HIS A 73 -4.17 -17.80 20.74
C HIS A 73 -3.06 -16.76 20.84
N GLY A 74 -2.15 -16.77 19.89
CA GLY A 74 -1.19 -15.70 19.67
C GLY A 74 -1.09 -15.39 18.20
N PHE A 75 -0.56 -14.22 17.88
CA PHE A 75 -0.27 -13.83 16.51
C PHE A 75 1.14 -13.24 16.45
N SER A 76 1.95 -13.76 15.55
CA SER A 76 3.30 -13.26 15.26
C SER A 76 3.47 -13.24 13.76
N ILE A 77 4.03 -12.17 13.22
CA ILE A 77 4.25 -11.99 11.79
C ILE A 77 5.65 -11.49 11.52
N SER A 78 6.28 -11.95 10.42
CA SER A 78 7.55 -11.42 9.96
C SER A 78 7.40 -9.96 9.56
N THR A 79 8.35 -9.09 9.95
CA THR A 79 8.41 -7.69 9.49
C THR A 79 9.13 -7.56 8.15
N VAL A 80 9.94 -8.57 7.81
CA VAL A 80 10.73 -8.65 6.58
C VAL A 80 10.01 -9.58 5.60
N PRO A 81 9.91 -9.21 4.31
CA PRO A 81 9.27 -10.07 3.31
C PRO A 81 10.05 -11.38 3.13
N ASP A 82 9.32 -12.47 2.92
CA ASP A 82 9.90 -13.79 2.71
C ASP A 82 10.63 -13.85 1.35
N GLY A 83 11.66 -14.70 1.29
CA GLY A 83 12.37 -15.02 0.05
C GLY A 83 13.77 -14.41 -0.08
N PRO A 84 14.55 -14.89 -1.08
CA PRO A 84 15.97 -14.58 -1.24
C PRO A 84 16.24 -13.13 -1.68
N ASN A 85 15.23 -12.42 -2.17
CA ASN A 85 15.34 -11.02 -2.60
C ASN A 85 15.01 -10.02 -1.50
N SER A 86 14.74 -10.47 -0.27
CA SER A 86 14.56 -9.59 0.85
C SER A 86 15.93 -8.95 1.18
N ASN A 87 15.99 -7.64 1.19
CA ASN A 87 17.20 -6.90 1.58
C ASN A 87 17.41 -6.86 3.11
N GLY A 88 16.61 -7.64 3.87
CA GLY A 88 16.64 -7.68 5.31
C GLY A 88 16.02 -6.45 5.99
N SER A 89 15.42 -5.55 5.22
CA SER A 89 14.75 -4.38 5.77
C SER A 89 13.29 -4.68 6.08
N ASP A 90 12.77 -4.09 7.16
CA ASP A 90 11.37 -4.18 7.52
C ASP A 90 10.48 -3.60 6.41
N GLY A 91 9.48 -4.38 6.01
CA GLY A 91 8.48 -3.98 5.02
C GLY A 91 7.11 -3.75 5.62
N LEU A 92 6.90 -4.18 6.87
CA LEU A 92 5.74 -3.88 7.70
C LEU A 92 6.21 -3.03 8.88
N ILE A 93 5.65 -1.82 9.02
CA ILE A 93 6.02 -0.89 10.09
C ILE A 93 4.87 -0.82 11.09
N PHE A 94 5.04 -1.41 12.25
CA PHE A 94 4.01 -1.48 13.28
C PHE A 94 3.98 -0.22 14.15
N ALA A 95 2.78 0.23 14.51
CA ALA A 95 2.58 1.33 15.48
C ALA A 95 3.03 0.92 16.90
N SER A 96 2.79 -0.34 17.25
CA SER A 96 3.22 -0.97 18.52
C SER A 96 3.73 -2.36 18.21
N PRO A 97 5.03 -2.53 17.95
CA PRO A 97 5.60 -3.84 17.61
C PRO A 97 5.60 -4.77 18.81
N GLU A 98 5.19 -6.01 18.58
CA GLU A 98 5.19 -7.09 19.54
C GLU A 98 5.77 -8.36 18.89
N GLU A 99 6.53 -9.15 19.64
CA GLU A 99 6.99 -10.46 19.14
C GLU A 99 5.82 -11.46 19.03
N CYS A 100 4.85 -11.31 19.92
CA CYS A 100 3.67 -12.17 20.00
C CYS A 100 2.49 -11.42 20.61
N TRP A 101 1.55 -10.98 19.77
CA TRP A 101 0.29 -10.41 20.24
C TRP A 101 -0.58 -11.50 20.87
N GLN A 102 -0.96 -11.31 22.13
CA GLN A 102 -1.84 -12.22 22.84
C GLN A 102 -3.28 -12.02 22.40
N LEU A 103 -3.92 -13.08 21.95
CA LEU A 103 -5.32 -13.11 21.52
C LEU A 103 -6.14 -13.83 22.57
N LYS A 104 -6.82 -13.09 23.43
CA LYS A 104 -7.65 -13.65 24.49
C LYS A 104 -8.97 -14.14 23.97
N LYS A 105 -9.43 -15.29 24.43
CA LYS A 105 -10.71 -15.89 24.05
C LYS A 105 -11.88 -14.89 24.20
N GLY A 106 -12.64 -14.71 23.10
CA GLY A 106 -13.78 -13.84 23.04
C GLY A 106 -13.44 -12.36 22.86
N GLU A 107 -12.15 -12.00 22.83
CA GLU A 107 -11.70 -10.62 22.65
C GLU A 107 -11.16 -10.39 21.23
N THR A 108 -11.23 -9.13 20.80
CA THR A 108 -10.64 -8.68 19.53
C THR A 108 -9.39 -7.85 19.83
N THR A 109 -8.26 -8.31 19.32
CA THR A 109 -6.99 -7.59 19.36
C THR A 109 -6.83 -6.80 18.06
N THR A 110 -6.51 -5.50 18.17
CA THR A 110 -6.27 -4.63 17.01
C THR A 110 -4.77 -4.41 16.85
N ILE A 111 -4.26 -4.69 15.66
CA ILE A 111 -2.86 -4.52 15.27
C ILE A 111 -2.78 -3.53 14.13
N GLU A 112 -2.02 -2.45 14.30
CA GLU A 112 -1.91 -1.38 13.31
C GLU A 112 -0.51 -1.33 12.72
N PHE A 113 -0.44 -1.27 11.39
CA PHE A 113 0.83 -1.17 10.67
C PHE A 113 0.68 -0.49 9.31
N LEU A 114 1.80 0.00 8.80
CA LEU A 114 1.96 0.44 7.41
C LEU A 114 2.53 -0.73 6.60
N ALA A 115 1.83 -1.15 5.55
CA ALA A 115 2.30 -2.13 4.57
C ALA A 115 3.20 -1.41 3.55
N GLN A 116 4.49 -1.26 3.83
CA GLN A 116 5.39 -0.41 3.04
C GLN A 116 5.94 -1.14 1.81
N THR A 117 6.43 -2.35 1.97
CA THR A 117 7.15 -3.06 0.92
C THR A 117 6.31 -4.21 0.36
N PRO A 118 6.11 -4.29 -0.98
CA PRO A 118 5.46 -5.45 -1.60
C PRO A 118 6.20 -6.75 -1.31
N GLY A 119 5.44 -7.81 -1.04
CA GLY A 119 5.99 -9.13 -0.74
C GLY A 119 5.04 -9.99 0.07
N THR A 120 5.48 -11.20 0.38
CA THR A 120 4.77 -12.14 1.25
C THR A 120 5.41 -12.14 2.62
N TYR A 121 4.59 -12.15 3.66
CA TYR A 121 5.00 -12.11 5.06
C TYR A 121 4.34 -13.25 5.81
N SER A 122 5.13 -14.20 6.28
CA SER A 122 4.62 -15.34 7.04
C SER A 122 4.15 -14.91 8.43
N PHE A 123 2.98 -15.39 8.84
CA PHE A 123 2.50 -15.27 10.21
C PHE A 123 2.16 -16.63 10.81
N LYS A 124 2.15 -16.68 12.14
CA LYS A 124 1.88 -17.93 12.89
C LYS A 124 1.27 -17.64 14.25
N CYS A 125 0.64 -18.66 14.80
CA CYS A 125 0.29 -18.64 16.22
C CYS A 125 1.57 -18.82 17.06
N CYS A 126 1.81 -17.89 17.98
CA CYS A 126 2.97 -17.90 18.88
C CYS A 126 2.61 -18.33 20.32
N HIS A 127 1.33 -18.57 20.62
CA HIS A 127 0.85 -19.10 21.88
C HIS A 127 0.49 -20.58 21.73
N VAL A 128 0.97 -21.44 22.61
CA VAL A 128 0.69 -22.89 22.55
C VAL A 128 -0.80 -23.14 22.79
N CYS A 129 -1.54 -23.35 21.72
CA CYS A 129 -2.99 -23.47 21.71
C CYS A 129 -3.50 -24.92 21.53
N GLY A 130 -2.63 -25.91 21.67
CA GLY A 130 -2.94 -27.35 21.56
C GLY A 130 -2.07 -28.10 20.56
N LEU A 131 -2.40 -29.37 20.29
CA LEU A 131 -1.57 -30.27 19.47
C LEU A 131 -1.39 -29.82 18.01
N GLY A 132 -2.36 -29.10 17.44
CA GLY A 132 -2.29 -28.54 16.08
C GLY A 132 -1.63 -27.17 15.97
N HIS A 133 -1.14 -26.60 17.07
CA HIS A 133 -0.53 -25.27 17.15
C HIS A 133 0.50 -25.00 16.03
N ARG A 134 1.39 -25.96 15.73
CA ARG A 134 2.44 -25.79 14.72
C ARG A 134 1.90 -25.61 13.30
N GLY A 135 0.67 -26.06 13.04
CA GLY A 135 -0.02 -25.91 11.75
C GLY A 135 -0.77 -24.59 11.61
N MET A 136 -0.97 -23.85 12.72
CA MET A 136 -1.72 -22.59 12.73
C MET A 136 -0.84 -21.44 12.24
N LYS A 137 -0.80 -21.24 10.93
CA LYS A 137 0.04 -20.26 10.24
C LYS A 137 -0.65 -19.79 8.95
N GLY A 138 -0.15 -18.71 8.39
CA GLY A 138 -0.64 -18.16 7.11
C GLY A 138 0.30 -17.11 6.54
N GLU A 139 -0.19 -16.40 5.55
CA GLU A 139 0.56 -15.41 4.80
C GLU A 139 -0.22 -14.10 4.67
N LEU A 140 0.48 -13.00 4.79
CA LEU A 140 0.01 -11.68 4.40
C LEU A 140 0.75 -11.29 3.14
N VAL A 141 0.01 -10.94 2.08
CA VAL A 141 0.54 -10.54 0.79
C VAL A 141 0.34 -9.04 0.62
N VAL A 142 1.43 -8.31 0.49
CA VAL A 142 1.42 -6.89 0.15
C VAL A 142 1.52 -6.76 -1.36
N ASP A 143 0.40 -6.43 -2.00
CA ASP A 143 0.30 -6.22 -3.44
C ASP A 143 0.85 -4.85 -3.84
N ARG A 144 1.33 -4.71 -5.07
CA ARG A 144 1.87 -3.47 -5.65
C ARG A 144 0.79 -2.47 -6.00
#